data_8e6c9450580e986f343885bdf2e545c7
#
_entry.id   8e6c9450580e986f343885bdf2e545c7
#
_cell.length_a   1.000
_cell.length_b   1.000
_cell.length_c   1.000
_cell.angle_alpha   90.00
_cell.angle_beta   90.00
_cell.angle_gamma   90.00
#
_symmetry.space_group_name_H-M   'P 1'
#
loop_
_entity.id
_entity.type
_entity.pdbx_description
1 polymer ?
#
loop_
_entity_poly.entity_id
_entity_poly.type
_entity_poly.pdbx_seq_one_letter_code
_entity_poly.pdbx_strand_id
1 'polypeptide(L)'
;MFVLLLSREANDSAFVRREVERAASKGKPVLPVRLEEVTPSRALELFISSEQWIDAWRTPREPHWRRLAEVIVGLGAADAATPSRSATPAPPAAKRSLPAIASKRIVPALVALLLAVAGLGGWLSLRDGGTPQAMPAPAAVQSGAAEPARNEASAAPPDPAPVPAPASPPLLPATDSSGAAGPCPQRLSINPDLPMPFSCECTAEAVREGTVWGTDAYTNDSALCRAARHAGVIPADGGRITALRETGHDLYVGTSRNGVTTSDYGPYTPSVRFAGGPPPRSGPGPCPQRLSINAGLPMPFTCICAAEAVREGTVWGSDVYTADSSLCRAAAHAGVVARTGGSITALREAGRDLYVGTGRNGVQSSDYGTYAWSVRFEGGPPLPQGPEPCPQRLSINPDLPMPLSCVCSPEAVRDGTVWGTDAYTSDSSLCRAALHAGALGRDGGRISVMREAGRELYAGSARNGVTSNDYGSAAASIRFAH
;
A
#
# COMPACT_ATOMS: atom_id res chain seq x y z
N MET A 1 15.17 9.06 11.19
CA MET A 1 14.89 8.40 12.48
C MET A 1 13.46 7.90 12.48
N PHE A 2 13.16 6.79 13.15
CA PHE A 2 11.82 6.21 13.35
C PHE A 2 11.59 6.07 14.87
N VAL A 3 10.52 6.67 15.39
CA VAL A 3 10.15 6.55 16.81
C VAL A 3 9.05 5.49 16.93
N LEU A 4 9.32 4.42 17.66
CA LEU A 4 8.37 3.34 17.92
C LEU A 4 7.71 3.55 19.29
N LEU A 5 6.41 3.87 19.30
CA LEU A 5 5.60 3.90 20.51
C LEU A 5 5.10 2.47 20.81
N LEU A 6 5.63 1.84 21.86
CA LEU A 6 5.36 0.46 22.18
C LEU A 6 4.33 0.34 23.31
N SER A 7 3.12 -0.12 22.97
CA SER A 7 2.07 -0.63 23.86
C SER A 7 1.90 -2.14 23.65
N ARG A 8 1.01 -2.81 24.37
CA ARG A 8 0.66 -4.21 24.13
C ARG A 8 0.12 -4.43 22.74
N GLU A 9 -0.82 -3.57 22.31
CA GLU A 9 -1.42 -3.63 20.98
C GLU A 9 -0.39 -3.37 19.87
N ALA A 10 0.52 -2.41 20.06
CA ALA A 10 1.60 -2.15 19.11
C ALA A 10 2.57 -3.33 19.00
N ASN A 11 2.86 -3.98 20.13
CA ASN A 11 3.75 -5.14 20.20
C ASN A 11 3.22 -6.35 19.42
N ASP A 12 1.91 -6.56 19.44
CA ASP A 12 1.23 -7.68 18.77
C ASP A 12 0.82 -7.34 17.32
N SER A 13 0.90 -6.06 16.94
CA SER A 13 0.49 -5.60 15.63
C SER A 13 1.45 -6.02 14.52
N ALA A 14 0.96 -6.83 13.59
CA ALA A 14 1.68 -7.18 12.36
C ALA A 14 2.01 -5.95 11.49
N PHE A 15 1.20 -4.89 11.60
CA PHE A 15 1.40 -3.64 10.88
C PHE A 15 2.60 -2.87 11.45
N VAL A 16 2.66 -2.70 12.77
CA VAL A 16 3.79 -2.05 13.46
C VAL A 16 5.09 -2.79 13.15
N ARG A 17 5.07 -4.12 13.17
CA ARG A 17 6.23 -4.94 12.80
C ARG A 17 6.76 -4.62 11.39
N ARG A 18 5.88 -4.53 10.39
CA ARG A 18 6.25 -4.19 9.01
C ARG A 18 6.84 -2.78 8.89
N GLU A 19 6.30 -1.83 9.65
CA GLU A 19 6.83 -0.45 9.64
C GLU A 19 8.22 -0.38 10.28
N VAL A 20 8.46 -1.10 11.37
CA VAL A 20 9.78 -1.23 12.01
C VAL A 20 10.77 -1.90 11.07
N GLU A 21 10.40 -3.01 10.45
CA GLU A 21 11.21 -3.72 9.45
C GLU A 21 11.55 -2.81 8.27
N ARG A 22 10.58 -2.05 7.77
CA ARG A 22 10.78 -1.07 6.69
C ARG A 22 11.69 0.08 7.11
N ALA A 23 11.60 0.56 8.33
CA ALA A 23 12.51 1.58 8.85
C ALA A 23 13.94 1.05 8.95
N ALA A 24 14.11 -0.15 9.52
CA ALA A 24 15.39 -0.82 9.65
C ALA A 24 16.03 -1.14 8.29
N SER A 25 15.26 -1.66 7.32
CA SER A 25 15.74 -1.96 5.96
C SER A 25 16.20 -0.71 5.20
N LYS A 26 15.70 0.47 5.56
CA LYS A 26 16.13 1.77 5.03
C LYS A 26 17.27 2.40 5.83
N GLY A 27 17.87 1.68 6.77
CA GLY A 27 18.95 2.17 7.63
C GLY A 27 18.53 3.31 8.56
N LYS A 28 17.24 3.48 8.86
CA LYS A 28 16.78 4.51 9.80
C LYS A 28 16.95 4.00 11.22
N PRO A 29 17.62 4.75 12.12
CA PRO A 29 17.68 4.37 13.52
C PRO A 29 16.27 4.33 14.11
N VAL A 30 15.96 3.24 14.84
CA VAL A 30 14.69 3.01 15.51
C VAL A 30 14.87 3.38 16.98
N LEU A 31 14.05 4.32 17.49
CA LEU A 31 14.01 4.74 18.89
C LEU A 31 12.75 4.19 19.55
N PRO A 32 12.84 3.15 20.39
CA PRO A 32 11.70 2.60 21.09
C PRO A 32 11.34 3.40 22.34
N VAL A 33 10.07 3.76 22.48
CA VAL A 33 9.46 4.44 23.63
C VAL A 33 8.35 3.55 24.18
N ARG A 34 8.53 2.96 25.35
CA ARG A 34 7.52 2.14 26.00
C ARG A 34 6.48 3.01 26.69
N LEU A 35 5.22 2.85 26.31
CA LEU A 35 4.07 3.51 26.92
C LEU A 35 3.45 2.68 28.06
N GLU A 36 3.78 1.40 28.11
CA GLU A 36 3.35 0.40 29.09
C GLU A 36 4.52 -0.53 29.44
N GLU A 37 4.40 -1.25 30.54
CA GLU A 37 5.34 -2.30 30.91
C GLU A 37 5.11 -3.53 30.01
N VAL A 38 5.77 -3.54 28.86
CA VAL A 38 5.67 -4.59 27.85
C VAL A 38 7.06 -5.06 27.41
N THR A 39 7.23 -6.37 27.30
CA THR A 39 8.42 -6.97 26.68
C THR A 39 8.20 -7.06 25.18
N PRO A 40 9.12 -6.60 24.33
CA PRO A 40 9.00 -6.73 22.89
C PRO A 40 8.82 -8.16 22.44
N SER A 41 8.01 -8.37 21.43
CA SER A 41 7.91 -9.65 20.75
C SER A 41 9.25 -9.98 20.07
N ARG A 42 9.59 -11.27 19.98
CA ARG A 42 10.82 -11.75 19.31
C ARG A 42 11.04 -11.14 17.92
N ALA A 43 9.96 -10.85 17.21
CA ALA A 43 10.01 -10.26 15.88
C ALA A 43 10.42 -8.78 15.90
N LEU A 44 10.08 -8.03 16.95
CA LEU A 44 10.51 -6.65 17.13
C LEU A 44 11.90 -6.55 17.76
N GLU A 45 12.27 -7.51 18.61
CA GLU A 45 13.57 -7.58 19.29
C GLU A 45 14.74 -7.55 18.29
N LEU A 46 14.58 -8.15 17.12
CA LEU A 46 15.59 -8.17 16.04
C LEU A 46 15.95 -6.78 15.51
N PHE A 47 15.05 -5.81 15.65
CA PHE A 47 15.17 -4.46 15.08
C PHE A 47 15.39 -3.39 16.15
N ILE A 48 15.22 -3.73 17.43
CA ILE A 48 15.26 -2.79 18.54
C ILE A 48 16.50 -3.09 19.38
N SER A 49 17.47 -2.19 19.33
CA SER A 49 18.67 -2.28 20.18
C SER A 49 18.28 -2.06 21.65
N SER A 50 18.71 -2.95 22.54
CA SER A 50 18.36 -2.96 23.96
C SER A 50 18.90 -1.75 24.76
N GLU A 51 19.80 -0.96 24.19
CA GLU A 51 20.56 0.07 24.93
C GLU A 51 19.92 1.48 24.90
N GLN A 52 18.86 1.71 24.12
CA GLN A 52 18.29 3.08 23.91
C GLN A 52 16.79 3.18 24.17
N TRP A 53 16.28 2.47 25.17
CA TRP A 53 14.87 2.51 25.51
C TRP A 53 14.50 3.75 26.31
N ILE A 54 13.32 4.32 26.04
CA ILE A 54 12.69 5.34 26.87
C ILE A 54 11.46 4.74 27.53
N ASP A 55 11.47 4.57 28.85
CA ASP A 55 10.38 4.01 29.64
C ASP A 55 9.38 5.10 30.04
N ALA A 56 8.59 5.58 29.11
CA ALA A 56 7.63 6.65 29.30
C ALA A 56 6.36 6.23 30.09
N TRP A 57 6.21 4.96 30.45
CA TRP A 57 5.14 4.45 31.30
C TRP A 57 5.36 4.74 32.80
N ARG A 58 6.61 4.98 33.20
CA ARG A 58 6.94 5.30 34.60
C ARG A 58 6.55 6.74 34.94
N THR A 59 5.98 6.93 36.14
CA THR A 59 5.65 8.26 36.66
C THR A 59 6.81 8.81 37.51
N PRO A 60 7.11 10.13 37.46
CA PRO A 60 6.50 11.17 36.61
C PRO A 60 6.89 11.03 35.13
N ARG A 61 5.95 11.33 34.24
CA ARG A 61 6.16 11.17 32.78
C ARG A 61 7.00 12.30 32.13
N GLU A 62 6.97 13.48 32.71
CA GLU A 62 7.61 14.68 32.15
C GLU A 62 9.12 14.51 31.85
N PRO A 63 9.96 13.89 32.71
CA PRO A 63 11.37 13.66 32.42
C PRO A 63 11.59 12.79 31.18
N HIS A 64 10.71 11.81 30.93
CA HIS A 64 10.82 10.88 29.81
C HIS A 64 10.51 11.58 28.49
N TRP A 65 9.50 12.45 28.45
CA TRP A 65 9.16 13.26 27.28
C TRP A 65 10.25 14.30 26.99
N ARG A 66 10.84 14.90 28.01
CA ARG A 66 11.97 15.80 27.83
C ARG A 66 13.18 15.10 27.23
N ARG A 67 13.50 13.90 27.76
CA ARG A 67 14.58 13.08 27.22
C ARG A 67 14.31 12.67 25.76
N LEU A 68 13.07 12.32 25.41
CA LEU A 68 12.69 12.03 24.04
C LEU A 68 12.94 13.24 23.12
N ALA A 69 12.52 14.42 23.54
CA ALA A 69 12.75 15.66 22.80
C ALA A 69 14.24 15.96 22.60
N GLU A 70 15.07 15.78 23.63
CA GLU A 70 16.54 15.97 23.55
C GLU A 70 17.18 15.00 22.55
N VAL A 71 16.78 13.73 22.54
CA VAL A 71 17.28 12.71 21.59
C VAL A 71 16.87 13.06 20.16
N ILE A 72 15.63 13.50 19.94
CA ILE A 72 15.11 13.90 18.62
C ILE A 72 15.90 15.11 18.09
N VAL A 73 16.10 16.13 18.91
CA VAL A 73 16.87 17.33 18.54
C VAL A 73 18.33 17.01 18.30
N GLY A 74 18.95 16.18 19.15
CA GLY A 74 20.34 15.77 19.02
C GLY A 74 20.63 14.98 17.75
N LEU A 75 19.72 14.09 17.35
CA LEU A 75 19.83 13.33 16.09
C LEU A 75 19.55 14.17 14.85
N GLY A 76 18.65 15.17 14.95
CA GLY A 76 18.40 16.12 13.86
C GLY A 76 19.57 17.07 13.61
N ALA A 77 20.35 17.41 14.65
CA ALA A 77 21.56 18.22 14.52
C ALA A 77 22.76 17.45 13.92
N ALA A 78 22.80 16.11 14.10
CA ALA A 78 23.84 15.27 13.52
C ALA A 78 23.71 15.10 11.99
N ASP A 79 22.51 15.17 11.44
CA ASP A 79 22.26 15.12 9.97
C ASP A 79 22.63 16.45 9.27
N ALA A 80 22.78 17.55 10.03
CA ALA A 80 23.13 18.88 9.49
C ALA A 80 24.65 19.17 9.49
N ALA A 81 25.46 18.32 10.12
CA ALA A 81 26.90 18.50 10.20
C ALA A 81 27.65 17.57 9.23
N THR A 82 27.92 18.05 8.02
CA THR A 82 28.94 17.46 7.14
C THR A 82 30.32 17.59 7.80
N PRO A 83 31.09 16.52 8.02
CA PRO A 83 32.39 16.66 8.67
C PRO A 83 33.42 17.21 7.71
N SER A 84 33.80 18.46 7.91
CA SER A 84 35.06 19.02 7.42
C SER A 84 36.20 18.37 8.19
N ARG A 85 37.09 17.67 7.50
CA ARG A 85 38.33 17.10 8.07
C ARG A 85 39.21 18.19 8.66
N SER A 86 39.42 18.18 9.95
CA SER A 86 40.58 18.83 10.59
C SER A 86 41.19 17.88 11.60
N ALA A 87 42.43 17.53 11.34
CA ALA A 87 43.28 16.70 12.18
C ALA A 87 43.70 17.45 13.44
N THR A 88 43.68 16.81 14.60
CA THR A 88 44.45 17.20 15.79
C THR A 88 44.65 16.00 16.74
N PRO A 89 45.75 15.99 17.55
CA PRO A 89 46.60 14.82 17.75
C PRO A 89 46.21 13.92 18.93
N ALA A 90 46.69 12.66 18.85
CA ALA A 90 46.47 11.59 19.81
C ALA A 90 47.19 11.78 21.15
N PRO A 91 46.63 11.35 22.30
CA PRO A 91 47.39 11.09 23.52
C PRO A 91 47.99 9.67 23.55
N PRO A 92 49.04 9.39 24.37
CA PRO A 92 49.98 8.31 24.17
C PRO A 92 49.43 6.94 24.64
N ALA A 93 49.83 5.90 23.91
CA ALA A 93 49.47 4.53 24.07
C ALA A 93 49.98 3.87 25.37
N ALA A 94 49.11 3.18 26.06
CA ALA A 94 49.50 2.15 27.04
C ALA A 94 49.54 0.78 26.34
N LYS A 95 50.73 0.18 26.37
CA LYS A 95 51.02 -1.14 25.81
C LYS A 95 50.31 -2.23 26.60
N ARG A 96 49.42 -3.00 25.95
CA ARG A 96 49.12 -4.39 26.36
C ARG A 96 49.24 -5.29 25.15
N SER A 97 50.20 -6.17 25.21
CA SER A 97 50.51 -7.22 24.25
C SER A 97 49.44 -8.33 24.30
N LEU A 98 48.88 -8.71 23.15
CA LEU A 98 48.15 -9.94 22.93
C LEU A 98 48.87 -10.78 21.86
N PRO A 99 48.87 -12.12 21.95
CA PRO A 99 49.68 -12.97 21.10
C PRO A 99 49.08 -13.09 19.69
N ALA A 100 49.96 -13.10 18.70
CA ALA A 100 49.67 -13.30 17.30
C ALA A 100 49.19 -14.72 17.02
N ILE A 101 47.96 -14.88 16.51
CA ILE A 101 47.50 -16.13 15.90
C ILE A 101 47.67 -15.99 14.38
N ALA A 102 48.53 -16.82 13.83
CA ALA A 102 48.86 -16.84 12.41
C ALA A 102 47.69 -17.34 11.55
N SER A 103 47.08 -16.43 10.74
CA SER A 103 46.09 -16.78 9.73
C SER A 103 46.74 -16.81 8.33
N LYS A 104 47.35 -17.92 7.97
CA LYS A 104 47.99 -18.09 6.63
C LYS A 104 47.40 -19.20 5.75
N ARG A 105 46.13 -19.62 5.91
CA ARG A 105 45.59 -20.70 5.06
C ARG A 105 44.14 -20.62 4.60
N ILE A 106 43.46 -19.48 4.71
CA ILE A 106 42.00 -19.40 4.37
C ILE A 106 41.73 -18.66 3.03
N VAL A 107 42.63 -17.83 2.57
CA VAL A 107 42.41 -17.00 1.33
C VAL A 107 42.37 -17.78 0.01
N PRO A 108 43.17 -18.88 -0.21
CA PRO A 108 43.11 -19.58 -1.50
C PRO A 108 41.82 -20.42 -1.72
N ALA A 109 41.12 -20.84 -0.64
CA ALA A 109 39.91 -21.68 -0.79
C ALA A 109 38.66 -20.89 -1.24
N LEU A 110 38.54 -19.65 -0.83
CA LEU A 110 37.40 -18.78 -1.23
C LEU A 110 37.51 -18.29 -2.69
N VAL A 111 38.72 -18.05 -3.17
CA VAL A 111 38.94 -17.65 -4.58
C VAL A 111 38.68 -18.85 -5.52
N ALA A 112 39.02 -20.07 -5.14
CA ALA A 112 38.73 -21.27 -5.93
C ALA A 112 37.21 -21.56 -6.02
N LEU A 113 36.46 -21.31 -4.95
CA LEU A 113 35.01 -21.50 -4.92
C LEU A 113 34.28 -20.49 -5.84
N LEU A 114 34.70 -19.23 -5.87
CA LEU A 114 34.12 -18.20 -6.72
C LEU A 114 34.39 -18.43 -8.21
N LEU A 115 35.55 -18.96 -8.57
CA LEU A 115 35.88 -19.33 -9.96
C LEU A 115 35.13 -20.57 -10.46
N ALA A 116 34.83 -21.53 -9.55
CA ALA A 116 34.01 -22.68 -9.91
C ALA A 116 32.56 -22.37 -10.16
N VAL A 117 31.97 -21.42 -9.41
CA VAL A 117 30.58 -20.95 -9.64
C VAL A 117 30.45 -20.15 -10.92
N ALA A 118 31.43 -19.31 -11.28
CA ALA A 118 31.44 -18.58 -12.54
C ALA A 118 31.63 -19.48 -13.77
N GLY A 119 32.40 -20.57 -13.64
CA GLY A 119 32.61 -21.57 -14.70
C GLY A 119 31.37 -22.41 -15.02
N LEU A 120 30.58 -22.79 -13.98
CA LEU A 120 29.35 -23.57 -14.17
C LEU A 120 28.22 -22.74 -14.82
N GLY A 121 28.10 -21.44 -14.47
CA GLY A 121 27.13 -20.53 -15.06
C GLY A 121 27.36 -20.29 -16.56
N GLY A 122 28.62 -20.18 -16.99
CA GLY A 122 28.99 -20.01 -18.39
C GLY A 122 28.77 -21.24 -19.27
N TRP A 123 28.87 -22.44 -18.70
CA TRP A 123 28.71 -23.70 -19.47
C TRP A 123 27.22 -24.07 -19.69
N LEU A 124 26.31 -23.66 -18.80
CA LEU A 124 24.87 -23.85 -18.97
C LEU A 124 24.24 -22.89 -19.99
N SER A 125 24.83 -21.70 -20.19
CA SER A 125 24.32 -20.72 -21.17
C SER A 125 24.69 -20.99 -22.63
N LEU A 126 25.56 -21.94 -22.91
CA LEU A 126 26.03 -22.29 -24.27
C LEU A 126 25.33 -23.53 -24.85
N ARG A 127 24.36 -24.14 -24.18
CA ARG A 127 23.72 -25.39 -24.60
C ARG A 127 22.31 -25.24 -25.19
N ASP A 128 21.68 -24.09 -25.12
CA ASP A 128 20.34 -23.83 -25.68
C ASP A 128 20.41 -22.90 -26.93
N GLY A 129 21.09 -23.36 -27.96
CA GLY A 129 21.04 -22.80 -29.29
C GLY A 129 20.01 -23.53 -30.17
N GLY A 130 18.74 -23.51 -29.77
CA GLY A 130 17.62 -23.99 -30.57
C GLY A 130 16.92 -22.82 -31.26
N THR A 131 17.01 -22.74 -32.58
CA THR A 131 16.29 -21.80 -33.45
C THR A 131 14.77 -21.95 -33.27
N PRO A 132 14.01 -20.84 -33.11
CA PRO A 132 12.55 -20.90 -33.09
C PRO A 132 12.03 -21.18 -34.52
N GLN A 133 11.39 -22.31 -34.72
CA GLN A 133 10.58 -22.56 -35.89
C GLN A 133 9.34 -21.68 -35.86
N ALA A 134 9.15 -20.89 -36.92
CA ALA A 134 7.95 -20.09 -37.13
C ALA A 134 6.73 -21.00 -37.34
N MET A 135 5.70 -20.82 -36.51
CA MET A 135 4.39 -21.41 -36.73
C MET A 135 3.67 -20.70 -37.89
N PRO A 136 2.99 -21.43 -38.81
CA PRO A 136 2.22 -20.81 -39.88
C PRO A 136 0.94 -20.14 -39.33
N ALA A 137 0.64 -18.96 -39.85
CA ALA A 137 -0.56 -18.19 -39.59
C ALA A 137 -1.83 -18.95 -40.05
N PRO A 138 -2.95 -18.86 -39.32
CA PRO A 138 -4.21 -19.43 -39.80
C PRO A 138 -4.77 -18.60 -40.97
N ALA A 139 -5.27 -19.32 -41.98
CA ALA A 139 -5.86 -18.80 -43.18
C ALA A 139 -7.06 -17.89 -42.94
N ALA A 140 -7.11 -16.76 -43.62
CA ALA A 140 -8.24 -15.85 -43.67
C ALA A 140 -9.44 -16.52 -44.37
N VAL A 141 -10.57 -16.62 -43.66
CA VAL A 141 -11.86 -16.99 -44.24
C VAL A 141 -12.43 -15.74 -44.94
N GLN A 142 -12.50 -15.74 -46.23
CA GLN A 142 -13.23 -14.73 -47.01
C GLN A 142 -14.74 -14.99 -46.85
N SER A 143 -15.45 -14.08 -46.20
CA SER A 143 -16.91 -14.03 -46.24
C SER A 143 -17.36 -13.04 -47.31
N GLY A 144 -18.18 -13.56 -48.24
CA GLY A 144 -18.66 -12.86 -49.39
C GLY A 144 -19.53 -11.64 -49.08
N ALA A 145 -19.41 -10.66 -49.95
CA ALA A 145 -20.23 -9.47 -49.98
C ALA A 145 -21.66 -9.81 -50.38
N ALA A 146 -22.61 -9.39 -49.59
CA ALA A 146 -23.99 -9.18 -49.98
C ALA A 146 -24.33 -7.68 -49.78
N GLU A 147 -24.64 -7.05 -50.90
CA GLU A 147 -25.05 -5.66 -51.01
C GLU A 147 -26.50 -5.52 -50.49
N PRO A 148 -26.82 -4.58 -49.60
CA PRO A 148 -28.18 -4.28 -49.23
C PRO A 148 -28.75 -3.12 -50.07
N ALA A 149 -30.00 -3.33 -50.46
CA ALA A 149 -30.87 -2.39 -51.18
C ALA A 149 -31.03 -1.02 -50.50
N ARG A 150 -31.13 -0.01 -51.35
CA ARG A 150 -31.55 1.36 -51.03
C ARG A 150 -32.88 1.35 -50.31
N ASN A 151 -32.97 2.06 -49.19
CA ASN A 151 -34.23 2.62 -48.66
C ASN A 151 -34.04 4.08 -48.33
N GLU A 152 -35.04 4.79 -48.76
CA GLU A 152 -35.39 6.18 -48.79
C GLU A 152 -34.96 7.06 -47.59
N ALA A 153 -34.56 8.28 -47.99
CA ALA A 153 -34.26 9.41 -47.11
C ALA A 153 -35.51 9.81 -46.29
N SER A 154 -35.41 9.69 -44.98
CA SER A 154 -36.29 10.40 -44.06
C SER A 154 -35.56 11.66 -43.61
N ALA A 155 -36.19 12.81 -43.87
CA ALA A 155 -35.68 14.15 -43.55
C ALA A 155 -35.53 14.32 -42.03
N ALA A 156 -34.35 14.74 -41.60
CA ALA A 156 -34.09 15.17 -40.24
C ALA A 156 -34.83 16.49 -39.94
N PRO A 157 -35.35 16.69 -38.72
CA PRO A 157 -35.91 17.96 -38.32
C PRO A 157 -34.79 19.02 -38.17
N PRO A 158 -35.09 20.33 -38.40
CA PRO A 158 -34.10 21.38 -38.31
C PRO A 158 -33.58 21.57 -36.88
N ASP A 159 -32.25 21.81 -36.78
CA ASP A 159 -31.57 22.16 -35.54
C ASP A 159 -32.25 23.37 -34.86
N PRO A 160 -32.46 23.33 -33.53
CA PRO A 160 -32.91 24.50 -32.79
C PRO A 160 -31.79 25.55 -32.77
N ALA A 161 -32.20 26.79 -33.01
CA ALA A 161 -31.33 27.96 -33.01
C ALA A 161 -30.49 28.06 -31.74
N PRO A 162 -29.22 28.53 -31.78
CA PRO A 162 -28.37 28.63 -30.63
C PRO A 162 -28.95 29.60 -29.60
N VAL A 163 -29.22 29.10 -28.39
CA VAL A 163 -29.61 29.90 -27.23
C VAL A 163 -28.42 30.80 -26.89
N PRO A 164 -28.61 32.13 -26.74
CA PRO A 164 -27.53 33.04 -26.37
C PRO A 164 -26.98 32.64 -25.00
N ALA A 165 -25.65 32.50 -24.90
CA ALA A 165 -24.96 32.22 -23.67
C ALA A 165 -25.31 33.28 -22.61
N PRO A 166 -25.54 32.89 -21.34
CA PRO A 166 -25.77 33.86 -20.27
C PRO A 166 -24.52 34.76 -20.15
N ALA A 167 -24.76 36.07 -20.12
CA ALA A 167 -23.72 37.07 -19.96
C ALA A 167 -22.90 36.77 -18.69
N SER A 168 -21.59 36.73 -18.84
CA SER A 168 -20.65 36.62 -17.71
C SER A 168 -20.93 37.73 -16.72
N PRO A 169 -20.98 37.45 -15.40
CA PRO A 169 -21.08 38.50 -14.39
C PRO A 169 -19.89 39.46 -14.52
N PRO A 170 -20.09 40.77 -14.29
CA PRO A 170 -19.02 41.75 -14.40
C PRO A 170 -17.87 41.39 -13.45
N LEU A 171 -16.66 41.29 -14.00
CA LEU A 171 -15.42 41.20 -13.23
C LEU A 171 -15.36 42.41 -12.30
N LEU A 172 -15.44 42.19 -11.00
CA LEU A 172 -15.11 43.19 -10.00
C LEU A 172 -13.68 43.69 -10.31
N PRO A 173 -13.43 45.01 -10.28
CA PRO A 173 -12.12 45.54 -10.55
C PRO A 173 -11.12 44.94 -9.55
N ALA A 174 -10.07 44.30 -10.06
CA ALA A 174 -8.95 43.92 -9.30
C ALA A 174 -8.38 45.18 -8.64
N THR A 175 -8.46 45.29 -7.33
CA THR A 175 -7.69 46.27 -6.58
C THR A 175 -6.23 45.92 -6.76
N ASP A 176 -5.56 46.64 -7.65
CA ASP A 176 -4.12 46.62 -7.83
C ASP A 176 -3.44 47.07 -6.53
N SER A 177 -3.21 46.13 -5.64
CA SER A 177 -2.20 46.29 -4.58
C SER A 177 -0.84 46.06 -5.21
N SER A 178 -0.30 47.08 -5.88
CA SER A 178 1.09 47.07 -6.44
C SER A 178 2.14 47.21 -5.36
N GLY A 179 2.02 46.42 -4.28
CA GLY A 179 3.12 46.12 -3.37
C GLY A 179 3.89 44.91 -3.91
N ALA A 180 5.21 44.98 -3.97
CA ALA A 180 6.06 43.84 -4.29
C ALA A 180 5.67 42.68 -3.38
N ALA A 181 5.10 41.59 -3.95
CA ALA A 181 4.75 40.42 -3.17
C ALA A 181 6.04 39.80 -2.62
N GLY A 182 6.12 39.63 -1.31
CA GLY A 182 7.26 38.95 -0.68
C GLY A 182 7.33 37.46 -1.07
N PRO A 183 8.41 36.77 -0.70
CA PRO A 183 8.54 35.32 -0.96
C PRO A 183 7.42 34.55 -0.26
N CYS A 184 6.98 33.47 -0.90
CA CYS A 184 5.96 32.60 -0.32
C CYS A 184 6.49 31.81 0.87
N PRO A 185 5.70 31.65 1.96
CA PRO A 185 6.03 30.71 3.01
C PRO A 185 5.96 29.26 2.46
N GLN A 186 6.71 28.35 3.07
CA GLN A 186 6.70 26.96 2.65
C GLN A 186 5.30 26.34 2.75
N ARG A 187 4.53 26.71 3.78
CA ARG A 187 3.14 26.28 4.01
C ARG A 187 2.37 27.34 4.77
N LEU A 188 1.05 27.41 4.59
CA LEU A 188 0.21 28.40 5.26
C LEU A 188 -0.16 28.02 6.70
N SER A 189 0.00 26.76 7.10
CA SER A 189 -0.28 26.30 8.47
C SER A 189 0.62 26.93 9.53
N ILE A 190 1.77 27.51 9.16
CA ILE A 190 2.67 28.21 10.09
C ILE A 190 2.08 29.53 10.63
N ASN A 191 1.12 30.12 9.90
CA ASN A 191 0.41 31.31 10.33
C ASN A 191 -1.08 31.18 10.01
N PRO A 192 -1.87 30.60 10.92
CA PRO A 192 -3.31 30.40 10.69
C PRO A 192 -4.11 31.68 10.56
N ASP A 193 -3.63 32.80 11.12
CA ASP A 193 -4.29 34.11 11.14
C ASP A 193 -3.89 34.99 9.97
N LEU A 194 -3.09 34.47 9.04
CA LEU A 194 -2.67 35.23 7.86
C LEU A 194 -3.89 35.75 7.08
N PRO A 195 -4.00 37.06 6.81
CA PRO A 195 -5.10 37.62 6.05
C PRO A 195 -5.23 37.00 4.65
N MET A 196 -6.45 36.70 4.22
CA MET A 196 -6.74 36.15 2.90
C MET A 196 -7.65 37.12 2.10
N PRO A 197 -7.48 37.17 0.77
CA PRO A 197 -6.52 36.44 -0.07
C PRO A 197 -5.07 36.85 0.18
N PHE A 198 -4.14 35.89 0.11
CA PHE A 198 -2.70 36.10 0.33
C PHE A 198 -1.92 35.93 -0.97
N SER A 199 -1.18 36.98 -1.38
CA SER A 199 -0.34 36.96 -2.59
C SER A 199 1.14 36.93 -2.24
N CYS A 200 1.90 36.07 -2.93
CA CYS A 200 3.33 35.92 -2.73
C CYS A 200 4.04 35.41 -4.00
N GLU A 201 5.36 35.42 -4.02
CA GLU A 201 6.18 34.98 -5.14
C GLU A 201 6.82 33.61 -4.85
N CYS A 202 6.59 32.63 -5.71
CA CYS A 202 7.17 31.29 -5.64
C CYS A 202 8.47 31.24 -6.45
N THR A 203 9.54 30.70 -5.86
CA THR A 203 10.78 30.42 -6.59
C THR A 203 10.74 29.08 -7.29
N ALA A 204 11.59 28.87 -8.29
CA ALA A 204 11.75 27.58 -8.98
C ALA A 204 12.14 26.43 -8.05
N GLU A 205 12.84 26.71 -6.96
CA GLU A 205 13.18 25.74 -5.92
C GLU A 205 11.95 25.34 -5.09
N ALA A 206 11.22 26.31 -4.57
CA ALA A 206 10.00 26.10 -3.77
C ALA A 206 8.92 25.29 -4.51
N VAL A 207 8.88 25.37 -5.84
CA VAL A 207 7.95 24.60 -6.70
C VAL A 207 8.30 23.09 -6.77
N ARG A 208 9.55 22.73 -6.48
CA ARG A 208 10.05 21.34 -6.57
C ARG A 208 9.98 20.59 -5.24
N GLU A 209 9.94 21.28 -4.13
CA GLU A 209 10.12 20.73 -2.80
C GLU A 209 8.81 20.58 -2.00
N GLY A 210 8.85 19.64 -1.06
CA GLY A 210 7.80 19.42 -0.08
C GLY A 210 6.71 18.45 -0.54
N THR A 211 5.80 18.14 0.38
CA THR A 211 4.67 17.25 0.16
C THR A 211 3.40 18.05 -0.07
N VAL A 212 2.54 17.54 -0.96
CA VAL A 212 1.24 18.16 -1.27
C VAL A 212 0.15 17.10 -1.09
N TRP A 213 -0.92 17.47 -0.40
CA TRP A 213 -2.09 16.63 -0.20
C TRP A 213 -3.32 17.25 -0.84
N GLY A 214 -4.05 16.42 -1.60
CA GLY A 214 -5.28 16.82 -2.28
C GLY A 214 -5.09 17.25 -3.73
N THR A 215 -6.20 17.63 -4.34
CA THR A 215 -6.30 18.06 -5.73
C THR A 215 -7.40 19.12 -5.83
N ASP A 216 -7.11 20.23 -6.47
CA ASP A 216 -7.97 21.43 -6.62
C ASP A 216 -8.19 22.18 -5.29
N ALA A 217 -8.45 21.48 -4.20
CA ALA A 217 -8.33 21.93 -2.82
C ALA A 217 -7.20 21.16 -2.13
N TYR A 218 -6.37 21.84 -1.39
CA TYR A 218 -5.18 21.30 -0.73
C TYR A 218 -5.26 21.56 0.77
N THR A 219 -4.63 20.71 1.60
CA THR A 219 -4.47 21.02 3.01
C THR A 219 -3.57 22.23 3.19
N ASN A 220 -3.81 23.10 4.18
CA ASN A 220 -2.99 24.32 4.35
C ASN A 220 -1.56 24.05 4.84
N ASP A 221 -1.24 22.83 5.21
CA ASP A 221 0.11 22.34 5.51
C ASP A 221 0.83 21.73 4.28
N SER A 222 0.16 21.70 3.13
CA SER A 222 0.79 21.39 1.85
C SER A 222 1.89 22.39 1.50
N ALA A 223 2.93 21.92 0.78
CA ALA A 223 3.94 22.81 0.20
C ALA A 223 3.29 23.76 -0.80
N LEU A 224 3.17 25.04 -0.43
CA LEU A 224 2.30 26.04 -1.07
C LEU A 224 2.60 26.22 -2.55
N CYS A 225 3.86 26.48 -2.91
CA CYS A 225 4.28 26.70 -4.29
C CYS A 225 4.18 25.43 -5.15
N ARG A 226 4.44 24.28 -4.57
CA ARG A 226 4.29 23.00 -5.27
C ARG A 226 2.82 22.65 -5.50
N ALA A 227 1.93 22.97 -4.56
CA ALA A 227 0.49 22.85 -4.73
C ALA A 227 -0.05 23.79 -5.82
N ALA A 228 0.45 25.02 -5.88
CA ALA A 228 0.11 25.99 -6.93
C ALA A 228 0.53 25.50 -8.33
N ARG A 229 1.71 24.88 -8.45
CA ARG A 229 2.15 24.21 -9.69
C ARG A 229 1.23 23.03 -10.04
N HIS A 230 0.89 22.17 -9.09
CA HIS A 230 -0.05 21.08 -9.30
C HIS A 230 -1.40 21.58 -9.79
N ALA A 231 -1.89 22.70 -9.23
CA ALA A 231 -3.12 23.37 -9.68
C ALA A 231 -3.02 24.00 -11.09
N GLY A 232 -1.79 24.16 -11.62
CA GLY A 232 -1.53 24.75 -12.93
C GLY A 232 -1.56 26.27 -12.95
N VAL A 233 -1.50 26.95 -11.77
CA VAL A 233 -1.52 28.40 -11.70
C VAL A 233 -0.15 29.05 -11.91
N ILE A 234 0.92 28.28 -11.74
CA ILE A 234 2.31 28.69 -12.04
C ILE A 234 3.08 27.59 -12.78
N PRO A 235 4.07 27.95 -13.61
CA PRO A 235 4.95 27.02 -14.28
C PRO A 235 6.04 26.45 -13.35
N ALA A 236 6.98 25.68 -13.92
CA ALA A 236 8.03 24.97 -13.17
C ALA A 236 9.14 25.89 -12.61
N ASP A 237 9.29 27.06 -13.16
CA ASP A 237 10.25 28.09 -12.80
C ASP A 237 9.74 29.08 -11.72
N GLY A 238 8.51 28.86 -11.27
CA GLY A 238 7.87 29.65 -10.21
C GLY A 238 6.94 30.72 -10.73
N GLY A 239 6.66 31.72 -9.91
CA GLY A 239 5.81 32.86 -10.25
C GLY A 239 4.89 33.28 -9.12
N ARG A 240 4.09 34.32 -9.39
CA ARG A 240 3.17 34.90 -8.42
C ARG A 240 1.93 34.06 -8.25
N ILE A 241 1.55 33.83 -7.00
CA ILE A 241 0.31 33.14 -6.63
C ILE A 241 -0.55 34.02 -5.73
N THR A 242 -1.86 33.74 -5.75
CA THR A 242 -2.81 34.26 -4.77
C THR A 242 -3.54 33.08 -4.14
N ALA A 243 -3.27 32.81 -2.89
CA ALA A 243 -3.88 31.74 -2.11
C ALA A 243 -5.21 32.21 -1.49
N LEU A 244 -6.18 31.34 -1.51
CA LEU A 244 -7.52 31.49 -0.94
C LEU A 244 -7.70 30.43 0.15
N ARG A 245 -8.24 30.81 1.30
CA ARG A 245 -8.60 29.87 2.36
C ARG A 245 -10.05 29.44 2.21
N GLU A 246 -10.29 28.16 2.34
CA GLU A 246 -11.62 27.56 2.34
C GLU A 246 -11.85 26.72 3.59
N THR A 247 -13.09 26.30 3.82
CA THR A 247 -13.42 25.27 4.81
C THR A 247 -12.70 23.98 4.46
N GLY A 248 -12.36 23.19 5.48
CA GLY A 248 -11.72 21.89 5.27
C GLY A 248 -12.65 20.88 4.61
N HIS A 249 -12.06 19.76 4.20
CA HIS A 249 -12.76 18.62 3.59
C HIS A 249 -12.53 17.36 4.41
N ASP A 250 -13.48 16.44 4.32
CA ASP A 250 -13.38 15.12 4.95
C ASP A 250 -12.39 14.19 4.22
N LEU A 251 -12.06 14.54 2.98
CA LEU A 251 -11.17 13.76 2.13
C LEU A 251 -10.47 14.64 1.10
N TYR A 252 -9.16 14.49 1.03
CA TYR A 252 -8.31 15.07 -0.01
C TYR A 252 -7.76 13.94 -0.86
N VAL A 253 -8.05 13.95 -2.15
CA VAL A 253 -7.57 12.90 -3.06
C VAL A 253 -6.37 13.41 -3.86
N GLY A 254 -5.28 12.63 -3.82
CA GLY A 254 -4.08 12.93 -4.57
C GLY A 254 -4.20 12.56 -6.06
N THR A 255 -3.54 13.31 -6.90
CA THR A 255 -3.42 13.04 -8.34
C THR A 255 -2.04 13.46 -8.86
N SER A 256 -1.75 13.15 -10.12
CA SER A 256 -0.55 13.63 -10.81
C SER A 256 -0.94 14.62 -11.89
N ARG A 257 -0.50 15.87 -11.76
CA ARG A 257 -0.74 16.96 -12.71
C ARG A 257 0.46 17.90 -12.79
N ASN A 258 0.70 18.47 -13.97
CA ASN A 258 1.73 19.48 -14.18
C ASN A 258 3.12 19.07 -13.65
N GLY A 259 3.43 17.74 -13.72
CA GLY A 259 4.68 17.18 -13.22
C GLY A 259 4.80 17.12 -11.69
N VAL A 260 3.70 17.26 -10.96
CA VAL A 260 3.62 17.11 -9.50
C VAL A 260 2.64 15.99 -9.17
N THR A 261 3.07 15.06 -8.31
CA THR A 261 2.20 14.04 -7.70
C THR A 261 1.88 14.48 -6.28
N THR A 262 0.60 14.46 -5.94
CA THR A 262 0.06 14.72 -4.61
C THR A 262 -0.41 13.42 -3.97
N SER A 263 -0.66 13.46 -2.67
CA SER A 263 -1.09 12.27 -1.90
C SER A 263 -2.49 12.46 -1.34
N ASP A 264 -3.16 11.33 -1.07
CA ASP A 264 -4.42 11.33 -0.33
C ASP A 264 -4.20 11.75 1.13
N TYR A 265 -5.20 12.44 1.69
CA TYR A 265 -5.25 12.78 3.11
C TYR A 265 -6.69 12.69 3.64
N GLY A 266 -6.84 12.36 4.91
CA GLY A 266 -8.13 12.31 5.59
C GLY A 266 -8.72 13.69 5.90
N PRO A 267 -9.58 13.80 6.94
CA PRO A 267 -10.18 15.08 7.31
C PRO A 267 -9.12 16.10 7.73
N TYR A 268 -9.23 17.29 7.19
CA TYR A 268 -8.32 18.39 7.53
C TYR A 268 -8.98 19.76 7.36
N THR A 269 -8.66 20.72 8.21
CA THR A 269 -9.19 22.08 8.21
C THR A 269 -8.08 23.07 8.62
N PRO A 270 -7.94 24.20 7.91
CA PRO A 270 -8.62 24.66 6.70
C PRO A 270 -7.96 24.14 5.41
N SER A 271 -8.64 24.33 4.28
CA SER A 271 -8.12 24.10 2.93
C SER A 271 -7.53 25.35 2.31
N VAL A 272 -6.74 25.13 1.25
CA VAL A 272 -6.18 26.18 0.38
C VAL A 272 -6.54 25.90 -1.07
N ARG A 273 -6.96 26.94 -1.77
CA ARG A 273 -7.07 26.98 -3.24
C ARG A 273 -6.30 28.18 -3.79
N PHE A 274 -6.21 28.26 -5.08
CA PHE A 274 -5.49 29.36 -5.77
C PHE A 274 -6.43 30.11 -6.72
N ALA A 275 -6.33 31.43 -6.72
CA ALA A 275 -6.98 32.26 -7.74
C ALA A 275 -6.45 31.88 -9.13
N GLY A 276 -7.34 31.79 -10.13
CA GLY A 276 -6.97 31.33 -11.46
C GLY A 276 -6.78 29.80 -11.59
N GLY A 277 -6.89 29.05 -10.49
CA GLY A 277 -6.89 27.59 -10.52
C GLY A 277 -8.21 26.99 -10.97
N PRO A 278 -8.28 25.64 -11.08
CA PRO A 278 -9.50 24.93 -11.47
C PRO A 278 -10.68 25.30 -10.57
N PRO A 279 -11.90 25.46 -11.13
CA PRO A 279 -13.10 25.73 -10.34
C PRO A 279 -13.42 24.54 -9.41
N PRO A 280 -14.21 24.75 -8.33
CA PRO A 280 -14.71 23.64 -7.53
C PRO A 280 -15.46 22.64 -8.41
N ARG A 281 -15.21 21.35 -8.18
CA ARG A 281 -15.88 20.29 -8.95
C ARG A 281 -17.35 20.20 -8.56
N SER A 282 -18.23 20.19 -9.56
CA SER A 282 -19.62 19.82 -9.42
C SER A 282 -19.79 18.35 -9.82
N GLY A 283 -19.65 17.39 -8.88
CA GLY A 283 -19.81 15.96 -9.16
C GLY A 283 -18.72 15.09 -8.53
N PRO A 284 -18.75 13.77 -8.83
CA PRO A 284 -17.79 12.83 -8.25
C PRO A 284 -16.36 13.20 -8.63
N GLY A 285 -15.50 13.31 -7.62
CA GLY A 285 -14.06 13.51 -7.78
C GLY A 285 -13.31 12.21 -8.11
N PRO A 286 -11.97 12.26 -8.25
CA PRO A 286 -11.16 11.06 -8.35
C PRO A 286 -11.32 10.21 -7.10
N CYS A 287 -11.16 8.86 -7.26
CA CYS A 287 -11.17 7.96 -6.12
C CYS A 287 -9.87 8.05 -5.33
N PRO A 288 -9.94 8.01 -3.98
CA PRO A 288 -8.75 7.84 -3.16
C PRO A 288 -8.13 6.45 -3.40
N GLN A 289 -6.87 6.30 -3.08
CA GLN A 289 -6.21 5.01 -3.20
C GLN A 289 -6.88 3.95 -2.31
N ARG A 290 -7.31 4.35 -1.09
CA ARG A 290 -7.99 3.48 -0.13
C ARG A 290 -8.96 4.28 0.73
N LEU A 291 -10.04 3.64 1.20
CA LEU A 291 -11.04 4.31 2.06
C LEU A 291 -10.67 4.29 3.54
N SER A 292 -9.73 3.46 3.96
CA SER A 292 -9.24 3.44 5.36
C SER A 292 -8.62 4.76 5.82
N ILE A 293 -8.34 5.67 4.90
CA ILE A 293 -7.80 7.01 5.19
C ILE A 293 -8.78 7.87 5.99
N ASN A 294 -10.09 7.64 5.84
CA ASN A 294 -11.13 8.29 6.64
C ASN A 294 -12.26 7.33 7.01
N ALA A 295 -12.21 6.77 8.20
CA ALA A 295 -13.28 5.90 8.71
C ALA A 295 -14.61 6.63 8.92
N GLY A 296 -14.62 7.96 9.02
CA GLY A 296 -15.81 8.81 9.15
C GLY A 296 -16.45 9.23 7.83
N LEU A 297 -15.87 8.86 6.68
CA LEU A 297 -16.36 9.29 5.36
C LEU A 297 -17.84 8.87 5.16
N PRO A 298 -18.73 9.80 4.77
CA PRO A 298 -20.13 9.47 4.47
C PRO A 298 -20.25 8.41 3.38
N MET A 299 -21.16 7.46 3.57
CA MET A 299 -21.45 6.40 2.62
C MET A 299 -22.95 6.42 2.24
N PRO A 300 -23.32 6.05 0.99
CA PRO A 300 -22.46 5.58 -0.11
C PRO A 300 -21.51 6.66 -0.64
N PHE A 301 -20.30 6.26 -1.09
CA PHE A 301 -19.29 7.18 -1.63
C PHE A 301 -19.06 6.91 -3.12
N THR A 302 -19.35 7.90 -3.95
CA THR A 302 -19.18 7.82 -5.42
C THR A 302 -17.95 8.59 -5.86
N CYS A 303 -17.10 7.97 -6.69
CA CYS A 303 -15.89 8.57 -7.23
C CYS A 303 -15.53 7.99 -8.60
N ILE A 304 -14.54 8.56 -9.27
CA ILE A 304 -14.09 8.16 -10.60
C ILE A 304 -12.70 7.53 -10.49
N CYS A 305 -12.59 6.27 -10.91
CA CYS A 305 -11.34 5.54 -11.03
C CYS A 305 -10.62 5.92 -12.32
N ALA A 306 -9.37 6.34 -12.23
CA ALA A 306 -8.49 6.46 -13.38
C ALA A 306 -8.01 5.06 -13.83
N ALA A 307 -7.64 4.91 -15.10
CA ALA A 307 -7.15 3.64 -15.67
C ALA A 307 -5.90 3.10 -14.95
N GLU A 308 -5.03 3.99 -14.49
CA GLU A 308 -3.81 3.65 -13.73
C GLU A 308 -4.17 3.08 -12.36
N ALA A 309 -5.11 3.72 -11.65
CA ALA A 309 -5.56 3.30 -10.32
C ALA A 309 -6.22 1.89 -10.31
N VAL A 310 -6.79 1.47 -11.44
CA VAL A 310 -7.35 0.12 -11.60
C VAL A 310 -6.27 -0.96 -11.70
N ARG A 311 -5.05 -0.61 -12.11
CA ARG A 311 -3.94 -1.56 -12.34
C ARG A 311 -3.02 -1.71 -11.15
N GLU A 312 -3.01 -0.76 -10.24
CA GLU A 312 -2.02 -0.65 -9.18
C GLU A 312 -2.59 -0.95 -7.79
N GLY A 313 -1.70 -1.39 -6.90
CA GLY A 313 -1.99 -1.61 -5.49
C GLY A 313 -2.39 -3.04 -5.15
N THR A 314 -2.75 -3.29 -3.90
CA THR A 314 -3.10 -4.60 -3.34
C THR A 314 -4.59 -4.65 -3.02
N VAL A 315 -5.19 -5.82 -3.24
CA VAL A 315 -6.60 -6.09 -2.94
C VAL A 315 -6.68 -7.26 -1.97
N TRP A 316 -7.46 -7.11 -0.91
CA TRP A 316 -7.67 -8.11 0.12
C TRP A 316 -9.15 -8.52 0.16
N GLY A 317 -9.40 -9.82 0.05
CA GLY A 317 -10.75 -10.37 0.04
C GLY A 317 -11.40 -10.44 -1.35
N SER A 318 -12.63 -10.93 -1.39
CA SER A 318 -13.45 -11.07 -2.59
C SER A 318 -14.91 -10.76 -2.24
N ASP A 319 -15.61 -10.05 -3.12
CA ASP A 319 -16.97 -9.52 -2.94
C ASP A 319 -17.09 -8.51 -1.79
N VAL A 320 -16.43 -8.76 -0.68
CA VAL A 320 -16.22 -7.84 0.45
C VAL A 320 -14.70 -7.69 0.63
N TYR A 321 -14.24 -6.46 0.63
CA TYR A 321 -12.82 -6.10 0.64
C TYR A 321 -12.49 -5.35 1.92
N THR A 322 -11.26 -5.46 2.41
CA THR A 322 -10.80 -4.61 3.51
C THR A 322 -10.78 -3.14 3.06
N ALA A 323 -11.06 -2.20 3.96
CA ALA A 323 -11.10 -0.78 3.64
C ALA A 323 -9.74 -0.19 3.21
N ASP A 324 -8.64 -0.89 3.49
CA ASP A 324 -7.28 -0.54 3.04
C ASP A 324 -6.90 -1.19 1.70
N SER A 325 -7.80 -1.96 1.09
CA SER A 325 -7.64 -2.41 -0.30
C SER A 325 -7.55 -1.22 -1.24
N SER A 326 -6.76 -1.39 -2.31
CA SER A 326 -6.72 -0.45 -3.43
C SER A 326 -8.10 -0.34 -4.06
N LEU A 327 -8.80 0.79 -3.83
CA LEU A 327 -10.24 0.95 -4.06
C LEU A 327 -10.64 0.63 -5.52
N CYS A 328 -9.99 1.29 -6.48
CA CYS A 328 -10.30 1.09 -7.89
C CYS A 328 -9.94 -0.30 -8.41
N ARG A 329 -8.85 -0.90 -7.89
CA ARG A 329 -8.46 -2.26 -8.25
C ARG A 329 -9.40 -3.30 -7.63
N ALA A 330 -9.91 -3.08 -6.42
CA ALA A 330 -10.95 -3.90 -5.81
C ALA A 330 -12.28 -3.82 -6.58
N ALA A 331 -12.65 -2.63 -7.06
CA ALA A 331 -13.81 -2.43 -7.92
C ALA A 331 -13.67 -3.19 -9.26
N ALA A 332 -12.47 -3.21 -9.86
CA ALA A 332 -12.21 -4.02 -11.05
C ALA A 332 -12.25 -5.53 -10.75
N HIS A 333 -11.70 -5.97 -9.61
CA HIS A 333 -11.83 -7.36 -9.15
C HIS A 333 -13.31 -7.77 -8.98
N ALA A 334 -14.14 -6.87 -8.43
CA ALA A 334 -15.60 -7.06 -8.32
C ALA A 334 -16.32 -7.02 -9.68
N GLY A 335 -15.68 -6.53 -10.74
CA GLY A 335 -16.29 -6.40 -12.07
C GLY A 335 -17.18 -5.17 -12.26
N VAL A 336 -17.16 -4.20 -11.32
CA VAL A 336 -18.00 -3.00 -11.40
C VAL A 336 -17.35 -1.85 -12.19
N VAL A 337 -16.06 -1.95 -12.47
CA VAL A 337 -15.34 -0.99 -13.31
C VAL A 337 -14.42 -1.71 -14.30
N ALA A 338 -14.34 -1.18 -15.52
CA ALA A 338 -13.46 -1.70 -16.55
C ALA A 338 -11.98 -1.30 -16.29
N ARG A 339 -11.04 -1.95 -16.99
CA ARG A 339 -9.61 -1.62 -16.92
C ARG A 339 -9.25 -0.21 -17.42
N THR A 340 -10.16 0.43 -18.12
CA THR A 340 -10.06 1.82 -18.59
C THR A 340 -10.48 2.84 -17.53
N GLY A 341 -10.91 2.38 -16.37
CA GLY A 341 -11.48 3.22 -15.32
C GLY A 341 -12.98 3.48 -15.50
N GLY A 342 -13.51 4.34 -14.65
CA GLY A 342 -14.91 4.71 -14.66
C GLY A 342 -15.44 5.06 -13.27
N SER A 343 -16.73 5.42 -13.19
CA SER A 343 -17.40 5.74 -11.92
C SER A 343 -17.70 4.49 -11.13
N ILE A 344 -17.49 4.56 -9.82
CA ILE A 344 -17.86 3.52 -8.86
C ILE A 344 -18.60 4.13 -7.67
N THR A 345 -19.46 3.34 -7.03
CA THR A 345 -20.07 3.68 -5.74
C THR A 345 -19.66 2.62 -4.71
N ALA A 346 -18.93 3.05 -3.70
CA ALA A 346 -18.49 2.22 -2.60
C ALA A 346 -19.52 2.25 -1.46
N LEU A 347 -19.75 1.08 -0.86
CA LEU A 347 -20.64 0.85 0.27
C LEU A 347 -19.81 0.37 1.46
N ARG A 348 -20.19 0.80 2.66
CA ARG A 348 -19.55 0.31 3.90
C ARG A 348 -20.23 -0.95 4.39
N GLU A 349 -19.43 -1.90 4.82
CA GLU A 349 -19.87 -3.11 5.49
C GLU A 349 -19.14 -3.26 6.84
N ALA A 350 -19.70 -4.08 7.71
CA ALA A 350 -19.02 -4.50 8.92
C ALA A 350 -17.69 -5.20 8.58
N GLY A 351 -16.72 -5.10 9.48
CA GLY A 351 -15.48 -5.86 9.37
C GLY A 351 -15.70 -7.36 9.52
N ARG A 352 -14.74 -8.14 9.08
CA ARG A 352 -14.75 -9.60 9.12
C ARG A 352 -13.48 -10.13 9.76
N ASP A 353 -13.56 -11.34 10.28
CA ASP A 353 -12.40 -12.05 10.84
C ASP A 353 -11.56 -12.73 9.76
N LEU A 354 -12.11 -12.87 8.56
CA LEU A 354 -11.44 -13.50 7.43
C LEU A 354 -11.91 -12.89 6.11
N TYR A 355 -10.97 -12.59 5.24
CA TYR A 355 -11.16 -12.18 3.86
C TYR A 355 -10.42 -13.19 2.97
N VAL A 356 -11.14 -13.84 2.07
CA VAL A 356 -10.53 -14.81 1.16
C VAL A 356 -10.30 -14.18 -0.20
N GLY A 357 -9.04 -14.28 -0.67
CA GLY A 357 -8.63 -13.79 -1.97
C GLY A 357 -8.98 -14.73 -3.10
N THR A 358 -9.24 -14.18 -4.27
CA THR A 358 -9.50 -14.94 -5.52
C THR A 358 -8.91 -14.22 -6.73
N GLY A 359 -8.88 -14.90 -7.87
CA GLY A 359 -8.54 -14.29 -9.15
C GLY A 359 -9.79 -14.04 -9.97
N ARG A 360 -10.16 -12.77 -10.22
CA ARG A 360 -11.33 -12.39 -11.04
C ARG A 360 -11.03 -11.16 -11.90
N ASN A 361 -11.64 -11.12 -13.07
CA ASN A 361 -11.54 -9.97 -14.00
C ASN A 361 -10.09 -9.52 -14.28
N GLY A 362 -9.16 -10.51 -14.22
CA GLY A 362 -7.72 -10.28 -14.41
C GLY A 362 -7.04 -9.52 -13.26
N VAL A 363 -7.66 -9.49 -12.09
CA VAL A 363 -7.10 -8.99 -10.84
C VAL A 363 -6.97 -10.14 -9.86
N GLN A 364 -5.80 -10.28 -9.25
CA GLN A 364 -5.59 -11.19 -8.13
C GLN A 364 -5.76 -10.43 -6.83
N SER A 365 -6.64 -10.91 -5.95
CA SER A 365 -6.73 -10.49 -4.56
C SER A 365 -6.07 -11.53 -3.64
N SER A 366 -5.81 -11.15 -2.41
CA SER A 366 -5.14 -11.99 -1.42
C SER A 366 -5.99 -12.18 -0.18
N ASP A 367 -5.71 -13.25 0.57
CA ASP A 367 -6.33 -13.46 1.87
C ASP A 367 -5.87 -12.40 2.87
N TYR A 368 -6.75 -12.07 3.81
CA TYR A 368 -6.45 -11.22 4.96
C TYR A 368 -7.20 -11.70 6.21
N GLY A 369 -6.61 -11.48 7.38
CA GLY A 369 -7.24 -11.78 8.66
C GLY A 369 -8.29 -10.75 9.05
N THR A 370 -8.39 -10.47 10.34
CA THR A 370 -9.38 -9.53 10.89
C THR A 370 -9.14 -8.10 10.42
N TYR A 371 -10.20 -7.42 9.99
CA TYR A 371 -10.18 -5.98 9.67
C TYR A 371 -11.43 -5.28 10.20
N ALA A 372 -11.28 -4.03 10.68
CA ALA A 372 -12.32 -3.33 11.45
C ALA A 372 -13.57 -2.99 10.64
N TRP A 373 -13.47 -2.73 9.33
CA TRP A 373 -14.59 -2.47 8.43
C TRP A 373 -14.25 -2.79 6.98
N SER A 374 -15.26 -3.01 6.19
CA SER A 374 -15.16 -3.53 4.84
C SER A 374 -15.77 -2.57 3.82
N VAL A 375 -15.44 -2.82 2.56
CA VAL A 375 -15.97 -2.12 1.40
C VAL A 375 -16.60 -3.13 0.44
N ARG A 376 -17.79 -2.79 -0.06
CA ARG A 376 -18.44 -3.39 -1.22
C ARG A 376 -18.71 -2.34 -2.27
N PHE A 377 -19.15 -2.78 -3.43
CA PHE A 377 -19.49 -1.87 -4.54
C PHE A 377 -20.94 -2.09 -4.96
N GLU A 378 -21.64 -0.99 -5.24
CA GLU A 378 -22.95 -1.03 -5.89
C GLU A 378 -22.82 -1.68 -7.28
N GLY A 379 -23.76 -2.54 -7.65
CA GLY A 379 -23.67 -3.31 -8.89
C GLY A 379 -22.65 -4.46 -8.88
N GLY A 380 -21.95 -4.68 -7.76
CA GLY A 380 -21.04 -5.81 -7.59
C GLY A 380 -21.77 -7.14 -7.39
N PRO A 381 -21.03 -8.26 -7.34
CA PRO A 381 -21.59 -9.58 -7.12
C PRO A 381 -22.43 -9.66 -5.83
N PRO A 382 -23.54 -10.39 -5.82
CA PRO A 382 -24.27 -10.67 -4.58
C PRO A 382 -23.38 -11.43 -3.59
N LEU A 383 -23.64 -11.24 -2.31
CA LEU A 383 -22.93 -12.03 -1.29
C LEU A 383 -23.22 -13.51 -1.48
N PRO A 384 -22.22 -14.40 -1.36
CA PRO A 384 -22.41 -15.83 -1.43
C PRO A 384 -23.45 -16.28 -0.39
N GLN A 385 -24.47 -17.02 -0.84
CA GLN A 385 -25.48 -17.62 0.04
C GLN A 385 -25.08 -19.03 0.49
N GLY A 386 -23.81 -19.30 0.67
CA GLY A 386 -23.28 -20.62 1.02
C GLY A 386 -21.96 -20.50 1.77
N PRO A 387 -21.31 -21.65 2.04
CA PRO A 387 -20.00 -21.62 2.66
C PRO A 387 -19.02 -20.87 1.76
N GLU A 388 -18.28 -19.96 2.38
CA GLU A 388 -17.27 -19.14 1.72
C GLU A 388 -16.13 -20.00 1.16
N PRO A 389 -15.38 -19.53 0.16
CA PRO A 389 -14.17 -20.20 -0.28
C PRO A 389 -13.18 -20.35 0.88
N CYS A 390 -12.37 -21.40 0.84
CA CYS A 390 -11.34 -21.61 1.86
C CYS A 390 -10.19 -20.64 1.68
N PRO A 391 -9.62 -20.12 2.79
CA PRO A 391 -8.38 -19.36 2.74
C PRO A 391 -7.22 -20.24 2.29
N GLN A 392 -6.19 -19.65 1.74
CA GLN A 392 -5.00 -20.39 1.31
C GLN A 392 -4.35 -21.13 2.49
N ARG A 393 -4.32 -20.48 3.68
CA ARG A 393 -3.76 -21.05 4.92
C ARG A 393 -4.48 -20.51 6.16
N LEU A 394 -4.51 -21.26 7.24
CA LEU A 394 -5.19 -20.84 8.49
C LEU A 394 -4.29 -20.02 9.44
N SER A 395 -2.99 -19.95 9.18
CA SER A 395 -2.09 -19.09 9.95
C SER A 395 -2.37 -17.59 9.77
N ILE A 396 -3.19 -17.22 8.78
CA ILE A 396 -3.55 -15.82 8.49
C ILE A 396 -4.37 -15.19 9.61
N ASN A 397 -5.17 -15.98 10.32
CA ASN A 397 -5.89 -15.56 11.52
C ASN A 397 -5.86 -16.68 12.57
N PRO A 398 -4.98 -16.58 13.59
CA PRO A 398 -4.88 -17.58 14.66
C PRO A 398 -6.13 -17.64 15.55
N ASP A 399 -6.94 -16.58 15.59
CA ASP A 399 -8.12 -16.46 16.47
C ASP A 399 -9.42 -16.84 15.76
N LEU A 400 -9.33 -17.28 14.48
CA LEU A 400 -10.52 -17.65 13.70
C LEU A 400 -11.32 -18.76 14.42
N PRO A 401 -12.65 -18.59 14.60
CA PRO A 401 -13.50 -19.61 15.24
C PRO A 401 -13.41 -20.95 14.54
N MET A 402 -13.36 -22.04 15.33
CA MET A 402 -13.30 -23.40 14.84
C MET A 402 -14.51 -24.23 15.33
N PRO A 403 -15.00 -25.22 14.56
CA PRO A 403 -14.50 -25.66 13.24
C PRO A 403 -14.81 -24.65 12.13
N LEU A 404 -13.90 -24.50 11.17
CA LEU A 404 -14.14 -23.72 9.96
C LEU A 404 -14.66 -24.64 8.85
N SER A 405 -15.84 -24.32 8.29
CA SER A 405 -16.37 -24.99 7.09
C SER A 405 -16.25 -24.05 5.88
N CYS A 406 -15.61 -24.51 4.82
CA CYS A 406 -15.36 -23.72 3.61
C CYS A 406 -15.33 -24.62 2.37
N VAL A 407 -15.26 -24.02 1.17
CA VAL A 407 -15.21 -24.74 -0.11
C VAL A 407 -13.88 -24.53 -0.79
N CYS A 408 -13.22 -25.62 -1.14
CA CYS A 408 -12.01 -25.64 -1.95
C CYS A 408 -12.35 -25.68 -3.44
N SER A 409 -11.76 -24.80 -4.25
CA SER A 409 -11.83 -24.88 -5.70
C SER A 409 -10.87 -25.95 -6.26
N PRO A 410 -11.09 -26.45 -7.51
CA PRO A 410 -10.15 -27.35 -8.17
C PRO A 410 -8.73 -26.78 -8.32
N GLU A 411 -8.60 -25.46 -8.44
CA GLU A 411 -7.30 -24.78 -8.51
C GLU A 411 -6.60 -24.80 -7.13
N ALA A 412 -7.33 -24.50 -6.06
CA ALA A 412 -6.80 -24.44 -4.71
C ALA A 412 -6.24 -25.79 -4.21
N VAL A 413 -6.75 -26.91 -4.73
CA VAL A 413 -6.22 -28.25 -4.38
C VAL A 413 -4.93 -28.60 -5.11
N ARG A 414 -4.59 -27.90 -6.20
CA ARG A 414 -3.39 -28.17 -7.02
C ARG A 414 -2.17 -27.43 -6.54
N ASP A 415 -2.37 -26.26 -5.92
CA ASP A 415 -1.29 -25.31 -5.64
C ASP A 415 -0.92 -25.23 -4.15
N GLY A 416 0.35 -24.88 -3.92
CA GLY A 416 0.88 -24.60 -2.61
C GLY A 416 1.67 -25.73 -1.99
N THR A 417 2.19 -25.51 -0.79
CA THR A 417 3.04 -26.45 -0.04
C THR A 417 2.28 -27.01 1.14
N VAL A 418 2.51 -28.28 1.43
CA VAL A 418 1.92 -29.00 2.56
C VAL A 418 3.03 -29.54 3.44
N TRP A 419 2.91 -29.37 4.75
CA TRP A 419 3.83 -29.89 5.74
C TRP A 419 3.10 -30.79 6.75
N GLY A 420 3.63 -31.99 6.94
CA GLY A 420 3.08 -32.98 7.86
C GLY A 420 2.15 -33.98 7.21
N THR A 421 1.67 -34.91 8.03
CA THR A 421 0.74 -36.00 7.65
C THR A 421 -0.23 -36.21 8.80
N ASP A 422 -1.52 -36.38 8.49
CA ASP A 422 -2.66 -36.51 9.43
C ASP A 422 -2.88 -35.27 10.32
N ALA A 423 -1.84 -34.60 10.77
CA ALA A 423 -1.84 -33.27 11.30
C ALA A 423 -0.85 -32.43 10.48
N TYR A 424 -1.31 -31.29 10.03
CA TYR A 424 -0.56 -30.38 9.16
C TYR A 424 -0.28 -29.06 9.89
N THR A 425 0.79 -28.37 9.50
CA THR A 425 1.02 -27.03 10.05
C THR A 425 -0.10 -26.06 9.62
N SER A 426 -0.41 -25.05 10.42
CA SER A 426 -1.47 -24.06 10.10
C SER A 426 -1.13 -23.19 8.89
N ASP A 427 0.11 -23.16 8.45
CA ASP A 427 0.60 -22.45 7.25
C ASP A 427 0.68 -23.36 6.01
N SER A 428 0.31 -24.64 6.11
CA SER A 428 0.09 -25.49 4.96
C SER A 428 -1.02 -24.94 4.06
N SER A 429 -0.87 -25.16 2.74
CA SER A 429 -1.94 -24.90 1.79
C SER A 429 -3.16 -25.74 2.14
N LEU A 430 -4.24 -25.10 2.62
CA LEU A 430 -5.37 -25.72 3.29
C LEU A 430 -6.06 -26.78 2.41
N CYS A 431 -6.45 -26.38 1.20
CA CYS A 431 -7.17 -27.28 0.27
C CYS A 431 -6.29 -28.42 -0.24
N ARG A 432 -5.00 -28.17 -0.45
CA ARG A 432 -4.05 -29.21 -0.87
C ARG A 432 -3.73 -30.19 0.28
N ALA A 433 -3.70 -29.72 1.51
CA ALA A 433 -3.57 -30.59 2.70
C ALA A 433 -4.82 -31.44 2.90
N ALA A 434 -6.02 -30.89 2.62
CA ALA A 434 -7.26 -31.66 2.64
C ALA A 434 -7.31 -32.78 1.58
N LEU A 435 -6.78 -32.50 0.36
CA LEU A 435 -6.59 -33.55 -0.66
C LEU A 435 -5.58 -34.60 -0.19
N HIS A 436 -4.45 -34.18 0.37
CA HIS A 436 -3.44 -35.14 0.92
C HIS A 436 -4.04 -35.99 2.03
N ALA A 437 -4.89 -35.44 2.89
CA ALA A 437 -5.58 -36.16 3.96
C ALA A 437 -6.68 -37.13 3.43
N GLY A 438 -7.11 -36.96 2.19
CA GLY A 438 -8.25 -37.69 1.62
C GLY A 438 -9.63 -37.14 2.04
N ALA A 439 -9.66 -35.96 2.63
CA ALA A 439 -10.90 -35.27 3.03
C ALA A 439 -11.70 -34.72 1.83
N LEU A 440 -11.05 -34.59 0.66
CA LEU A 440 -11.69 -34.21 -0.61
C LEU A 440 -10.94 -34.81 -1.80
N GLY A 441 -11.59 -34.76 -2.99
CA GLY A 441 -11.02 -35.16 -4.27
C GLY A 441 -10.31 -34.00 -5.01
N ARG A 442 -9.79 -34.29 -6.23
CA ARG A 442 -9.09 -33.31 -7.09
C ARG A 442 -10.01 -32.22 -7.66
N ASP A 443 -11.31 -32.47 -7.67
CA ASP A 443 -12.31 -31.50 -8.11
C ASP A 443 -12.69 -30.49 -7.04
N GLY A 444 -12.01 -30.57 -5.86
CA GLY A 444 -12.28 -29.72 -4.71
C GLY A 444 -13.52 -30.18 -3.94
N GLY A 445 -14.15 -29.27 -3.22
CA GLY A 445 -15.35 -29.56 -2.44
C GLY A 445 -15.35 -28.91 -1.08
N ARG A 446 -16.38 -29.22 -0.29
CA ARG A 446 -16.52 -28.70 1.07
C ARG A 446 -15.60 -29.44 2.03
N ILE A 447 -14.94 -28.75 2.90
CA ILE A 447 -14.17 -29.29 4.02
C ILE A 447 -14.63 -28.68 5.33
N SER A 448 -14.41 -29.43 6.42
CA SER A 448 -14.46 -28.92 7.78
C SER A 448 -13.10 -29.12 8.41
N VAL A 449 -12.49 -28.05 8.89
CA VAL A 449 -11.14 -28.06 9.47
C VAL A 449 -11.19 -27.63 10.92
N MET A 450 -10.41 -28.30 11.75
CA MET A 450 -10.19 -28.01 13.16
C MET A 450 -8.76 -27.57 13.40
N ARG A 451 -8.56 -26.69 14.37
CA ARG A 451 -7.23 -26.31 14.85
C ARG A 451 -6.90 -27.11 16.11
N GLU A 452 -5.66 -27.56 16.18
CA GLU A 452 -5.12 -28.28 17.33
C GLU A 452 -3.81 -27.57 17.80
N ALA A 453 -3.35 -27.93 18.99
CA ALA A 453 -2.02 -27.53 19.45
C ALA A 453 -0.96 -27.94 18.42
N GLY A 454 0.05 -27.11 18.28
CA GLY A 454 1.19 -27.39 17.41
C GLY A 454 2.03 -28.57 17.92
N ARG A 455 2.92 -29.06 17.06
CA ARG A 455 3.84 -30.16 17.32
C ARG A 455 5.26 -29.71 17.12
N GLU A 456 6.21 -30.42 17.72
CA GLU A 456 7.64 -30.17 17.55
C GLU A 456 8.16 -30.72 16.22
N LEU A 457 7.46 -31.70 15.62
CA LEU A 457 7.86 -32.36 14.37
C LEU A 457 6.64 -32.76 13.57
N TYR A 458 6.68 -32.50 12.28
CA TYR A 458 5.72 -32.94 11.27
C TYR A 458 6.45 -33.77 10.22
N ALA A 459 6.13 -35.04 10.12
CA ALA A 459 6.68 -35.92 9.08
C ALA A 459 5.86 -35.81 7.79
N GLY A 460 6.52 -35.58 6.67
CA GLY A 460 5.91 -35.58 5.36
C GLY A 460 5.64 -36.96 4.82
N SER A 461 4.76 -37.05 3.83
CA SER A 461 4.47 -38.30 3.09
C SER A 461 3.88 -38.01 1.72
N ALA A 462 3.67 -39.05 0.92
CA ALA A 462 2.98 -38.95 -0.35
C ALA A 462 1.65 -39.72 -0.29
N ARG A 463 0.52 -38.99 -0.40
CA ARG A 463 -0.85 -39.56 -0.38
C ARG A 463 -1.75 -38.83 -1.37
N ASN A 464 -2.67 -39.53 -1.97
CA ASN A 464 -3.72 -38.97 -2.86
C ASN A 464 -3.13 -38.10 -4.01
N GLY A 465 -1.90 -38.41 -4.45
CA GLY A 465 -1.21 -37.66 -5.50
C GLY A 465 -0.62 -36.31 -5.04
N VAL A 466 -0.54 -36.08 -3.75
CA VAL A 466 0.12 -34.92 -3.12
C VAL A 466 1.30 -35.41 -2.28
N THR A 467 2.44 -34.76 -2.42
CA THR A 467 3.58 -34.94 -1.52
C THR A 467 3.58 -33.80 -0.50
N SER A 468 3.56 -34.14 0.78
CA SER A 468 3.83 -33.22 1.89
C SER A 468 5.28 -33.33 2.32
N ASN A 469 5.81 -32.30 2.96
CA ASN A 469 7.18 -32.20 3.39
C ASN A 469 7.29 -32.33 4.92
N ASP A 470 8.49 -32.67 5.38
CA ASP A 470 8.83 -32.56 6.80
C ASP A 470 8.87 -31.11 7.24
N TYR A 471 8.48 -30.84 8.48
CA TYR A 471 8.60 -29.54 9.11
C TYR A 471 8.97 -29.69 10.59
N GLY A 472 9.70 -28.72 11.11
CA GLY A 472 10.05 -28.65 12.54
C GLY A 472 8.84 -28.28 13.40
N SER A 473 9.06 -27.45 14.41
CA SER A 473 8.00 -27.03 15.32
C SER A 473 7.11 -25.95 14.72
N ALA A 474 5.80 -26.05 14.91
CA ALA A 474 4.83 -25.03 14.62
C ALA A 474 3.90 -24.80 15.82
N ALA A 475 3.42 -23.55 16.01
CA ALA A 475 2.57 -23.19 17.15
C ALA A 475 1.17 -23.82 17.08
N ALA A 476 0.66 -24.10 15.88
CA ALA A 476 -0.67 -24.68 15.66
C ALA A 476 -0.66 -25.69 14.53
N SER A 477 -1.45 -26.74 14.72
CA SER A 477 -1.76 -27.77 13.71
C SER A 477 -3.18 -27.60 13.20
N ILE A 478 -3.44 -28.21 12.04
CA ILE A 478 -4.78 -28.36 11.50
C ILE A 478 -5.08 -29.83 11.22
N ARG A 479 -6.35 -30.20 11.36
CA ARG A 479 -6.91 -31.49 10.98
C ARG A 479 -8.23 -31.31 10.25
N PHE A 480 -8.58 -32.29 9.43
CA PHE A 480 -9.84 -32.34 8.70
C PHE A 480 -10.79 -33.31 9.41
N ALA A 481 -12.07 -32.89 9.58
CA ALA A 481 -13.11 -33.79 9.99
C ALA A 481 -13.46 -34.70 8.79
N HIS A 482 -13.62 -35.99 9.08
CA HIS A 482 -14.08 -37.01 8.11
C HIS A 482 -15.58 -36.91 7.92
#